data_2f1c457e47f2a571b046dfecf79ec66a
#
_entry.id   2f1c457e47f2a571b046dfecf79ec66a
#
_cell.length_a   1.000
_cell.length_b   1.000
_cell.length_c   1.000
_cell.angle_alpha   90.00
_cell.angle_beta   90.00
_cell.angle_gamma   90.00
#
_symmetry.space_group_name_H-M   'P 1'
#
loop_
_entity.id
_entity.type
_entity.pdbx_description
1 polymer ?
#
loop_
_entity_poly.entity_id
_entity_poly.type
_entity_poly.pdbx_seq_one_letter_code
_entity_poly.pdbx_strand_id
1 'polypeptide(L)'
;MVLNQQIMSITLDSLRERVPAIFTKTPSPKVSDRYSFADSEYYLQKFIDADWFIHSARQVSKSEYAPHQVILRNNDIASVGDLLPQLMFTNSHNGIKKMTINTGIYRLVCSNGLVVPTSINQSISIKHLEDLTDSFNDIIINSFYEKIPIIMNNINRMKDRMLTSDEIDNFAYNALQIRFINAIGININDVVKPLRLEDNADDLWTVFNVVQEKLIRGGIKLPTNRHSRPINNFVNDNTINTKLWELAEQYI
;
A
#
# COMPACT_ATOMS: atom_id res chain seq x y z
N MET A 1 28.26 6.20 -12.02
CA MET A 1 28.51 6.86 -10.73
C MET A 1 27.25 6.62 -9.89
N VAL A 2 27.24 5.52 -9.13
CA VAL A 2 26.09 5.12 -8.31
C VAL A 2 26.14 6.01 -7.07
N LEU A 3 25.18 6.92 -6.94
CA LEU A 3 24.96 7.68 -5.72
C LEU A 3 24.55 6.70 -4.62
N ASN A 4 25.48 6.36 -3.74
CA ASN A 4 25.22 5.76 -2.43
C ASN A 4 24.41 6.78 -1.62
N GLN A 5 23.11 6.85 -1.83
CA GLN A 5 22.21 7.37 -0.82
C GLN A 5 22.24 6.38 0.33
N GLN A 6 23.01 6.66 1.37
CA GLN A 6 22.81 6.07 2.68
C GLN A 6 21.37 6.37 3.07
N ILE A 7 20.49 5.39 2.79
CA ILE A 7 19.11 5.40 3.29
C ILE A 7 19.27 5.32 4.80
N MET A 8 19.06 6.43 5.49
CA MET A 8 18.97 6.42 6.97
C MET A 8 17.81 5.48 7.30
N SER A 9 18.15 4.24 7.65
CA SER A 9 17.15 3.26 8.09
C SER A 9 16.50 3.77 9.36
N ILE A 10 15.17 3.83 9.36
CA ILE A 10 14.41 4.17 10.56
C ILE A 10 14.60 3.02 11.55
N THR A 11 15.16 3.31 12.71
CA THR A 11 15.26 2.30 13.77
C THR A 11 13.91 2.13 14.46
N LEU A 12 13.64 0.92 14.96
CA LEU A 12 12.40 0.63 15.67
C LEU A 12 12.20 1.60 16.86
N ASP A 13 13.26 1.83 17.65
CA ASP A 13 13.18 2.75 18.79
C ASP A 13 12.84 4.20 18.41
N SER A 14 13.29 4.66 17.25
CA SER A 14 12.98 6.02 16.76
C SER A 14 11.48 6.24 16.49
N LEU A 15 10.68 5.18 16.45
CA LEU A 15 9.24 5.23 16.23
C LEU A 15 8.40 5.38 17.50
N ARG A 16 8.99 5.26 18.70
CA ARG A 16 8.25 5.26 19.98
C ARG A 16 7.34 6.48 20.15
N GLU A 17 7.81 7.65 19.77
CA GLU A 17 7.01 8.88 19.87
C GLU A 17 6.04 9.06 18.70
N ARG A 18 6.43 8.62 17.50
CA ARG A 18 5.66 8.84 16.27
C ARG A 18 4.55 7.82 16.05
N VAL A 19 4.80 6.56 16.42
CA VAL A 19 3.91 5.42 16.21
C VAL A 19 3.84 4.57 17.50
N PRO A 20 3.41 5.14 18.64
CA PRO A 20 3.38 4.44 19.93
C PRO A 20 2.56 3.15 19.91
N ALA A 21 1.60 3.01 19.00
CA ALA A 21 0.81 1.79 18.85
C ALA A 21 1.64 0.54 18.52
N ILE A 22 2.84 0.68 17.97
CA ILE A 22 3.76 -0.45 17.73
C ILE A 22 4.19 -1.09 19.06
N PHE A 23 4.38 -0.28 20.11
CA PHE A 23 5.02 -0.67 21.38
C PHE A 23 4.04 -1.04 22.48
N THR A 24 2.74 -0.96 22.21
CA THR A 24 1.69 -1.36 23.14
C THR A 24 1.73 -2.87 23.37
N LYS A 25 1.72 -3.28 24.64
CA LYS A 25 1.83 -4.68 25.07
C LYS A 25 0.50 -5.30 25.52
N THR A 26 -0.56 -4.54 25.49
CA THR A 26 -1.90 -5.00 25.89
C THR A 26 -2.96 -4.53 24.91
N PRO A 27 -4.05 -5.25 24.73
CA PRO A 27 -5.15 -4.77 23.92
C PRO A 27 -5.86 -3.59 24.58
N SER A 28 -6.60 -2.81 23.78
CA SER A 28 -7.47 -1.75 24.29
C SER A 28 -8.49 -2.34 25.28
N PRO A 29 -8.76 -1.67 26.41
CA PRO A 29 -9.80 -2.09 27.34
C PRO A 29 -11.22 -2.18 26.74
N LYS A 30 -11.40 -1.68 25.52
CA LYS A 30 -12.70 -1.67 24.81
C LYS A 30 -12.92 -2.91 23.93
N VAL A 31 -11.94 -3.77 23.76
CA VAL A 31 -12.10 -5.02 22.99
C VAL A 31 -12.64 -6.13 23.90
N SER A 32 -13.27 -7.13 23.28
CA SER A 32 -13.80 -8.28 24.02
C SER A 32 -12.69 -9.24 24.46
N ASP A 33 -12.99 -10.09 25.44
CA ASP A 33 -12.09 -11.15 25.93
C ASP A 33 -11.71 -12.18 24.85
N ARG A 34 -12.44 -12.19 23.72
CA ARG A 34 -12.13 -13.04 22.55
C ARG A 34 -11.10 -12.42 21.62
N TYR A 35 -10.65 -11.20 21.90
CA TYR A 35 -9.67 -10.54 21.07
C TYR A 35 -8.29 -11.19 21.24
N SER A 36 -7.71 -11.69 20.15
CA SER A 36 -6.35 -12.19 20.13
C SER A 36 -5.39 -11.03 19.91
N PHE A 37 -4.59 -10.71 20.91
CA PHE A 37 -3.58 -9.67 20.84
C PHE A 37 -2.36 -10.15 20.04
N ALA A 38 -1.89 -9.31 19.12
CA ALA A 38 -0.67 -9.54 18.37
C ALA A 38 0.34 -8.41 18.66
N ASP A 39 1.47 -8.74 19.23
CA ASP A 39 2.54 -7.79 19.58
C ASP A 39 3.26 -7.30 18.32
N SER A 40 3.02 -6.06 17.92
CA SER A 40 3.60 -5.49 16.72
C SER A 40 5.12 -5.33 16.81
N GLU A 41 5.65 -4.93 17.96
CA GLU A 41 7.10 -4.79 18.18
C GLU A 41 7.80 -6.14 18.00
N TYR A 42 7.25 -7.22 18.56
CA TYR A 42 7.78 -8.56 18.43
C TYR A 42 7.88 -9.00 16.96
N TYR A 43 6.80 -8.86 16.19
CA TYR A 43 6.80 -9.26 14.78
C TYR A 43 7.70 -8.40 13.91
N LEU A 44 7.73 -7.08 14.15
CA LEU A 44 8.63 -6.18 13.42
C LEU A 44 10.11 -6.50 13.69
N GLN A 45 10.45 -6.85 14.95
CA GLN A 45 11.81 -7.27 15.28
C GLN A 45 12.21 -8.54 14.51
N LYS A 46 11.29 -9.50 14.36
CA LYS A 46 11.55 -10.71 13.55
C LYS A 46 11.87 -10.39 12.09
N PHE A 47 11.19 -9.39 11.49
CA PHE A 47 11.54 -8.94 10.16
C PHE A 47 12.90 -8.26 10.10
N ILE A 48 13.23 -7.46 11.09
CA ILE A 48 14.54 -6.79 11.18
C ILE A 48 15.66 -7.83 11.32
N ASP A 49 15.46 -8.86 12.14
CA ASP A 49 16.40 -9.97 12.32
C ASP A 49 16.58 -10.81 11.02
N ALA A 50 15.64 -10.71 10.08
CA ALA A 50 15.67 -11.33 8.74
C ALA A 50 16.05 -10.33 7.62
N ASP A 51 16.87 -9.32 7.93
CA ASP A 51 17.43 -8.34 7.01
C ASP A 51 16.41 -7.41 6.32
N TRP A 52 15.17 -7.32 6.89
CA TRP A 52 14.24 -6.29 6.48
C TRP A 52 14.49 -5.01 7.28
N PHE A 53 14.40 -3.87 6.61
CA PHE A 53 14.51 -2.57 7.26
C PHE A 53 13.22 -1.75 7.15
N ILE A 54 12.97 -0.93 8.17
CA ILE A 54 11.82 -0.05 8.18
C ILE A 54 12.07 1.12 7.22
N HIS A 55 11.24 1.24 6.20
CA HIS A 55 11.25 2.37 5.29
C HIS A 55 10.38 3.53 5.79
N SER A 56 9.18 3.22 6.30
CA SER A 56 8.28 4.22 6.87
C SER A 56 7.30 3.57 7.84
N ALA A 57 6.79 4.36 8.78
CA ALA A 57 5.72 3.94 9.69
C ALA A 57 4.76 5.08 9.95
N ARG A 58 3.47 4.75 10.12
CA ARG A 58 2.39 5.72 10.39
C ARG A 58 1.26 5.07 11.18
N GLN A 59 0.51 5.88 11.94
CA GLN A 59 -0.71 5.45 12.61
C GLN A 59 -1.85 6.45 12.36
N VAL A 60 -3.09 5.98 12.50
CA VAL A 60 -4.29 6.76 12.15
C VAL A 60 -4.58 7.88 13.14
N SER A 61 -4.23 7.70 14.41
CA SER A 61 -4.46 8.68 15.48
C SER A 61 -3.37 8.59 16.53
N LYS A 62 -3.36 9.50 17.51
CA LYS A 62 -2.38 9.50 18.61
C LYS A 62 -2.60 8.40 19.67
N SER A 63 -3.66 7.60 19.56
CA SER A 63 -3.92 6.50 20.50
C SER A 63 -2.87 5.40 20.36
N GLU A 64 -2.39 4.88 21.48
CA GLU A 64 -1.50 3.71 21.55
C GLU A 64 -2.15 2.40 21.06
N TYR A 65 -3.47 2.39 20.84
CA TYR A 65 -4.22 1.25 20.32
C TYR A 65 -4.59 1.43 18.84
N ALA A 66 -4.19 2.55 18.23
CA ALA A 66 -4.62 2.92 16.88
C ALA A 66 -4.16 1.92 15.81
N PRO A 67 -4.91 1.80 14.71
CA PRO A 67 -4.40 1.18 13.51
C PRO A 67 -3.09 1.84 13.06
N HIS A 68 -2.09 1.01 12.81
CA HIS A 68 -0.76 1.43 12.39
C HIS A 68 -0.25 0.56 11.24
N GLN A 69 0.62 1.14 10.43
CA GLN A 69 1.22 0.50 9.26
C GLN A 69 2.71 0.77 9.25
N VAL A 70 3.48 -0.27 8.96
CA VAL A 70 4.93 -0.19 8.76
C VAL A 70 5.25 -0.75 7.37
N ILE A 71 5.99 0.02 6.60
CA ILE A 71 6.52 -0.41 5.30
C ILE A 71 7.93 -0.94 5.52
N LEU A 72 8.14 -2.17 5.11
CA LEU A 72 9.42 -2.87 5.22
C LEU A 72 9.99 -3.11 3.82
N ARG A 73 11.29 -2.99 3.68
CA ARG A 73 12.04 -3.29 2.46
C ARG A 73 13.22 -4.18 2.81
N ASN A 74 13.70 -4.91 1.79
CA ASN A 74 14.89 -5.74 1.88
C ASN A 74 15.79 -5.41 0.69
N ASN A 75 17.09 -5.23 0.94
CA ASN A 75 18.06 -4.85 -0.09
C ASN A 75 18.36 -5.96 -1.09
N ASP A 76 18.13 -7.21 -0.70
CA ASP A 76 18.33 -8.37 -1.58
C ASP A 76 17.21 -8.52 -2.62
N ILE A 77 16.10 -7.80 -2.44
CA ILE A 77 15.01 -7.78 -3.41
C ILE A 77 15.27 -6.66 -4.42
N ALA A 78 15.68 -7.06 -5.61
CA ALA A 78 15.96 -6.14 -6.70
C ALA A 78 14.72 -5.37 -7.13
N SER A 79 14.90 -4.10 -7.47
CA SER A 79 13.90 -3.34 -8.22
C SER A 79 13.75 -3.91 -9.63
N VAL A 80 12.53 -3.85 -10.17
CA VAL A 80 12.26 -4.22 -11.56
C VAL A 80 11.84 -2.94 -12.30
N GLY A 81 12.76 -2.36 -13.07
CA GLY A 81 12.58 -1.05 -13.67
C GLY A 81 12.43 0.02 -12.59
N ASP A 82 11.33 0.77 -12.62
CA ASP A 82 10.96 1.79 -11.63
C ASP A 82 10.14 1.26 -10.44
N LEU A 83 10.00 -0.05 -10.33
CA LEU A 83 9.18 -0.72 -9.32
C LEU A 83 10.04 -1.33 -8.22
N LEU A 84 9.73 -0.98 -6.98
CA LEU A 84 10.42 -1.48 -5.79
C LEU A 84 9.44 -2.30 -4.93
N PRO A 85 9.62 -3.62 -4.86
CA PRO A 85 8.81 -4.47 -3.98
C PRO A 85 9.01 -4.12 -2.50
N GLN A 86 7.93 -4.21 -1.72
CA GLN A 86 7.94 -3.92 -0.29
C GLN A 86 6.89 -4.73 0.46
N LEU A 87 7.09 -4.96 1.75
CA LEU A 87 6.08 -5.52 2.63
C LEU A 87 5.35 -4.41 3.37
N MET A 88 4.06 -4.63 3.59
CA MET A 88 3.21 -3.73 4.36
C MET A 88 2.65 -4.48 5.55
N PHE A 89 3.25 -4.26 6.71
CA PHE A 89 2.75 -4.71 7.99
C PHE A 89 1.66 -3.74 8.47
N THR A 90 0.48 -4.26 8.79
CA THR A 90 -0.62 -3.47 9.35
C THR A 90 -1.19 -4.18 10.56
N ASN A 91 -1.43 -3.46 11.66
CA ASN A 91 -2.06 -4.00 12.86
C ASN A 91 -2.90 -2.92 13.57
N SER A 92 -3.69 -3.34 14.55
CA SER A 92 -4.32 -2.45 15.54
C SER A 92 -4.59 -3.20 16.84
N HIS A 93 -4.59 -2.47 17.96
CA HIS A 93 -4.85 -3.05 19.27
C HIS A 93 -6.24 -2.67 19.82
N ASN A 94 -7.09 -2.10 18.97
CA ASN A 94 -8.47 -1.68 19.30
C ASN A 94 -9.56 -2.49 18.59
N GLY A 95 -9.19 -3.62 17.97
CA GLY A 95 -10.12 -4.51 17.27
C GLY A 95 -10.58 -4.04 15.88
N ILE A 96 -10.18 -2.85 15.41
CA ILE A 96 -10.62 -2.31 14.12
C ILE A 96 -9.94 -3.03 12.95
N LYS A 97 -8.67 -3.40 13.09
CA LYS A 97 -7.89 -4.09 12.04
C LYS A 97 -7.22 -5.33 12.62
N LYS A 98 -7.27 -6.41 11.87
CA LYS A 98 -6.42 -7.58 12.14
C LYS A 98 -4.99 -7.28 11.71
N MET A 99 -4.03 -7.94 12.33
CA MET A 99 -2.67 -7.95 11.81
C MET A 99 -2.67 -8.56 10.41
N THR A 100 -2.06 -7.87 9.47
CA THR A 100 -1.89 -8.34 8.09
C THR A 100 -0.51 -7.97 7.58
N ILE A 101 0.03 -8.85 6.74
CA ILE A 101 1.25 -8.63 6.00
C ILE A 101 0.89 -8.76 4.53
N ASN A 102 1.04 -7.68 3.78
CA ASN A 102 0.70 -7.63 2.37
C ASN A 102 1.94 -7.27 1.56
N THR A 103 2.01 -7.83 0.36
CA THR A 103 2.95 -7.39 -0.66
C THR A 103 2.51 -6.03 -1.19
N GLY A 104 3.45 -5.11 -1.29
CA GLY A 104 3.25 -3.82 -1.92
C GLY A 104 4.29 -3.57 -3.00
N ILE A 105 3.99 -2.64 -3.88
CA ILE A 105 4.94 -2.12 -4.85
C ILE A 105 5.01 -0.61 -4.68
N TYR A 106 6.23 -0.10 -4.72
CA TYR A 106 6.48 1.32 -4.71
C TYR A 106 7.04 1.71 -6.08
N ARG A 107 6.39 2.65 -6.77
CA ARG A 107 6.91 3.21 -8.01
C ARG A 107 7.83 4.38 -7.69
N LEU A 108 9.09 4.27 -8.08
CA LEU A 108 10.14 5.25 -7.76
C LEU A 108 9.85 6.64 -8.35
N VAL A 109 9.27 6.69 -9.54
CA VAL A 109 9.03 7.95 -10.28
C VAL A 109 7.95 8.81 -9.63
N CYS A 110 6.84 8.23 -9.19
CA CYS A 110 5.71 8.98 -8.64
C CYS A 110 5.64 8.99 -7.10
N SER A 111 6.54 8.29 -6.44
CA SER A 111 6.55 8.14 -4.98
C SER A 111 5.22 7.65 -4.39
N ASN A 112 4.41 6.93 -5.19
CA ASN A 112 3.14 6.37 -4.76
C ASN A 112 3.36 4.92 -4.32
N GLY A 113 2.97 4.61 -3.09
CA GLY A 113 2.87 3.23 -2.65
C GLY A 113 1.63 2.58 -3.29
N LEU A 114 1.81 1.49 -4.01
CA LEU A 114 0.71 0.67 -4.52
C LEU A 114 0.51 -0.53 -3.61
N VAL A 115 -0.69 -0.65 -3.06
CA VAL A 115 -1.14 -1.89 -2.42
C VAL A 115 -1.78 -2.74 -3.51
N VAL A 116 -1.08 -3.78 -3.93
CA VAL A 116 -1.68 -4.78 -4.81
C VAL A 116 -2.44 -5.75 -3.93
N PRO A 117 -3.78 -5.83 -4.05
CA PRO A 117 -4.52 -6.93 -3.46
C PRO A 117 -4.12 -8.15 -4.27
N THR A 118 -3.27 -8.97 -3.72
CA THR A 118 -3.18 -10.31 -4.27
C THR A 118 -4.52 -10.96 -3.98
N SER A 119 -5.24 -11.37 -5.01
CA SER A 119 -6.44 -12.22 -4.95
C SER A 119 -6.16 -13.56 -4.24
N ILE A 120 -4.92 -13.85 -3.98
CA ILE A 120 -4.39 -14.76 -3.00
C ILE A 120 -4.45 -14.04 -1.64
N ASN A 121 -5.66 -13.86 -1.15
CA ASN A 121 -5.96 -13.43 0.21
C ASN A 121 -5.56 -14.53 1.23
N GLN A 122 -4.33 -14.90 1.25
CA GLN A 122 -3.68 -15.38 2.45
C GLN A 122 -3.11 -14.13 3.16
N SER A 123 -4.00 -13.32 3.73
CA SER A 123 -3.65 -12.68 4.99
C SER A 123 -3.20 -13.84 5.86
N ILE A 124 -1.89 -13.95 6.07
CA ILE A 124 -1.36 -14.95 7.01
C ILE A 124 -2.03 -14.62 8.33
N SER A 125 -3.01 -15.46 8.70
CA SER A 125 -3.80 -15.25 9.90
C SER A 125 -2.90 -15.57 11.07
N ILE A 126 -2.85 -14.68 12.05
CA ILE A 126 -2.06 -14.80 13.29
C ILE A 126 -2.23 -16.16 13.98
N LYS A 127 -3.39 -16.82 13.84
CA LYS A 127 -3.62 -18.15 14.43
C LYS A 127 -2.60 -19.23 14.00
N HIS A 128 -1.92 -19.04 12.88
CA HIS A 128 -0.84 -19.91 12.43
C HIS A 128 0.56 -19.40 12.80
N LEU A 129 0.68 -18.23 13.46
CA LEU A 129 1.95 -17.59 13.76
C LEU A 129 2.42 -17.82 15.21
N GLU A 130 1.54 -18.23 16.12
CA GLU A 130 1.91 -18.51 17.52
C GLU A 130 2.83 -19.74 17.64
N ASP A 131 2.73 -20.69 16.68
CA ASP A 131 3.53 -21.91 16.64
C ASP A 131 4.80 -21.83 15.73
N LEU A 132 5.04 -20.69 15.05
CA LEU A 132 6.06 -20.60 14.00
C LEU A 132 7.27 -19.74 14.44
N THR A 133 8.03 -20.20 15.42
CA THR A 133 9.13 -19.40 15.99
C THR A 133 10.32 -19.19 15.05
N ASP A 134 10.76 -20.19 14.28
CA ASP A 134 11.90 -20.04 13.37
C ASP A 134 11.52 -20.08 11.88
N SER A 135 10.43 -20.76 11.52
CA SER A 135 9.95 -20.84 10.13
C SER A 135 9.06 -19.67 9.70
N PHE A 136 8.70 -18.76 10.59
CA PHE A 136 7.83 -17.61 10.29
C PHE A 136 8.40 -16.70 9.20
N ASN A 137 9.65 -16.34 9.32
CA ASN A 137 10.33 -15.50 8.35
C ASN A 137 10.40 -16.16 6.99
N ASP A 138 10.76 -17.45 6.95
CA ASP A 138 10.88 -18.22 5.72
C ASP A 138 9.55 -18.34 4.99
N ILE A 139 8.46 -18.61 5.71
CA ILE A 139 7.11 -18.72 5.12
C ILE A 139 6.66 -17.39 4.51
N ILE A 140 6.86 -16.27 5.24
CA ILE A 140 6.47 -14.95 4.74
C ILE A 140 7.36 -14.52 3.58
N ILE A 141 8.66 -14.68 3.69
CA ILE A 141 9.61 -14.31 2.65
C ILE A 141 9.36 -15.16 1.39
N ASN A 142 9.18 -16.47 1.54
CA ASN A 142 8.88 -17.35 0.41
C ASN A 142 7.54 -17.00 -0.24
N SER A 143 6.48 -16.79 0.57
CA SER A 143 5.18 -16.34 0.06
C SER A 143 5.27 -14.99 -0.66
N PHE A 144 6.18 -14.12 -0.27
CA PHE A 144 6.45 -12.85 -0.92
C PHE A 144 7.13 -13.05 -2.28
N TYR A 145 8.19 -13.88 -2.32
CA TYR A 145 8.88 -14.19 -3.58
C TYR A 145 8.00 -14.90 -4.59
N GLU A 146 7.06 -15.74 -4.15
CA GLU A 146 6.07 -16.37 -5.04
C GLU A 146 5.09 -15.36 -5.66
N LYS A 147 4.76 -14.28 -4.95
CA LYS A 147 3.78 -13.28 -5.39
C LYS A 147 4.36 -12.23 -6.34
N ILE A 148 5.62 -11.86 -6.19
CA ILE A 148 6.27 -10.85 -7.05
C ILE A 148 6.13 -11.18 -8.53
N PRO A 149 6.42 -12.41 -9.01
CA PRO A 149 6.28 -12.73 -10.42
C PRO A 149 4.84 -12.57 -10.94
N ILE A 150 3.83 -12.90 -10.13
CA ILE A 150 2.42 -12.75 -10.49
C ILE A 150 2.07 -11.27 -10.67
N ILE A 151 2.47 -10.45 -9.73
CA ILE A 151 2.25 -8.99 -9.77
C ILE A 151 2.95 -8.38 -10.99
N MET A 152 4.20 -8.78 -11.23
CA MET A 152 4.97 -8.30 -12.37
C MET A 152 4.36 -8.71 -13.71
N ASN A 153 3.82 -9.92 -13.80
CA ASN A 153 3.10 -10.38 -14.98
C ASN A 153 1.85 -9.51 -15.24
N ASN A 154 1.06 -9.20 -14.22
CA ASN A 154 -0.11 -8.32 -14.37
C ASN A 154 0.31 -6.90 -14.80
N ILE A 155 1.37 -6.36 -14.24
CA ILE A 155 1.91 -5.05 -14.65
C ILE A 155 2.35 -5.07 -16.10
N ASN A 156 3.03 -6.13 -16.55
CA ASN A 156 3.44 -6.25 -17.95
C ASN A 156 2.23 -6.33 -18.88
N ARG A 157 1.19 -7.12 -18.53
CA ARG A 157 -0.07 -7.14 -19.28
C ARG A 157 -0.73 -5.76 -19.34
N MET A 158 -0.72 -5.00 -18.25
CA MET A 158 -1.23 -3.62 -18.26
C MET A 158 -0.40 -2.70 -19.15
N LYS A 159 0.94 -2.86 -19.22
CA LYS A 159 1.82 -2.10 -20.12
C LYS A 159 1.57 -2.44 -21.59
N ASP A 160 1.25 -3.69 -21.89
CA ASP A 160 0.96 -4.16 -23.26
C ASP A 160 -0.46 -3.78 -23.72
N ARG A 161 -1.36 -3.40 -22.79
CA ARG A 161 -2.74 -3.06 -23.09
C ARG A 161 -2.90 -1.56 -23.38
N MET A 162 -2.96 -1.22 -24.67
CA MET A 162 -3.30 0.14 -25.10
C MET A 162 -4.80 0.39 -24.98
N LEU A 163 -5.18 1.51 -24.38
CA LEU A 163 -6.57 1.94 -24.21
C LEU A 163 -6.97 2.94 -25.31
N THR A 164 -8.22 2.87 -25.73
CA THR A 164 -8.85 3.95 -26.52
C THR A 164 -9.21 5.11 -25.63
N SER A 165 -9.47 6.29 -26.21
CA SER A 165 -9.90 7.48 -25.45
C SER A 165 -11.17 7.21 -24.64
N ASP A 166 -12.14 6.49 -25.20
CA ASP A 166 -13.39 6.14 -24.50
C ASP A 166 -13.11 5.18 -23.31
N GLU A 167 -12.18 4.26 -23.45
CA GLU A 167 -11.77 3.36 -22.37
C GLU A 167 -11.04 4.12 -21.26
N ILE A 168 -10.19 5.08 -21.59
CA ILE A 168 -9.52 5.96 -20.62
C ILE A 168 -10.55 6.74 -19.82
N ASP A 169 -11.52 7.35 -20.48
CA ASP A 169 -12.58 8.12 -19.83
C ASP A 169 -13.43 7.23 -18.93
N ASN A 170 -13.80 6.04 -19.39
CA ASN A 170 -14.56 5.06 -18.61
C ASN A 170 -13.78 4.56 -17.38
N PHE A 171 -12.48 4.27 -17.55
CA PHE A 171 -11.60 3.87 -16.45
C PHE A 171 -11.52 4.97 -15.38
N ALA A 172 -11.28 6.21 -15.81
CA ALA A 172 -11.18 7.36 -14.91
C ALA A 172 -12.50 7.64 -14.19
N TYR A 173 -13.63 7.54 -14.90
CA TYR A 173 -14.95 7.70 -14.29
C TYR A 173 -15.23 6.66 -13.20
N ASN A 174 -14.98 5.38 -13.49
CA ASN A 174 -15.14 4.30 -12.53
C ASN A 174 -14.17 4.44 -11.34
N ALA A 175 -12.94 4.85 -11.59
CA ALA A 175 -11.95 5.13 -10.56
C ALA A 175 -12.37 6.29 -9.63
N LEU A 176 -13.01 7.34 -10.17
CA LEU A 176 -13.56 8.43 -9.35
C LEU A 176 -14.64 7.94 -8.40
N GLN A 177 -15.49 6.97 -8.80
CA GLN A 177 -16.53 6.40 -7.94
C GLN A 177 -15.93 5.64 -6.72
N ILE A 178 -14.69 5.17 -6.81
CA ILE A 178 -14.01 4.52 -5.68
C ILE A 178 -13.78 5.52 -4.53
N ARG A 179 -13.48 6.78 -4.88
CA ARG A 179 -13.17 7.82 -3.88
C ARG A 179 -14.36 8.72 -3.55
N PHE A 180 -15.19 9.04 -4.53
CA PHE A 180 -16.28 10.01 -4.44
C PHE A 180 -17.62 9.32 -4.71
N ILE A 181 -18.52 9.29 -3.73
CA ILE A 181 -19.84 8.63 -3.83
C ILE A 181 -20.67 9.16 -4.99
N ASN A 182 -20.52 10.44 -5.33
CA ASN A 182 -21.14 11.06 -6.49
C ASN A 182 -20.10 11.90 -7.21
N ALA A 183 -19.41 11.30 -8.19
CA ALA A 183 -18.40 11.98 -9.00
C ALA A 183 -19.02 12.92 -10.08
N ILE A 184 -20.34 13.18 -10.01
CA ILE A 184 -21.05 14.05 -10.96
C ILE A 184 -20.44 15.46 -10.92
N GLY A 185 -20.11 15.99 -12.11
CA GLY A 185 -19.56 17.33 -12.27
C GLY A 185 -18.04 17.43 -12.02
N ILE A 186 -17.33 16.32 -11.77
CA ILE A 186 -15.87 16.27 -11.82
C ILE A 186 -15.46 16.12 -13.29
N ASN A 187 -14.54 16.98 -13.74
CA ASN A 187 -14.02 16.90 -15.09
C ASN A 187 -13.00 15.73 -15.19
N ILE A 188 -13.30 14.74 -16.01
CA ILE A 188 -12.45 13.57 -16.21
C ILE A 188 -11.07 13.97 -16.73
N ASN A 189 -10.97 14.96 -17.59
CA ASN A 189 -9.70 15.46 -18.11
C ASN A 189 -8.73 15.93 -16.99
N ASP A 190 -9.23 16.40 -15.86
CA ASP A 190 -8.38 16.75 -14.71
C ASP A 190 -7.77 15.52 -14.02
N VAL A 191 -8.42 14.36 -14.18
CA VAL A 191 -8.02 13.09 -13.54
C VAL A 191 -7.02 12.33 -14.42
N VAL A 192 -7.22 12.32 -15.73
CA VAL A 192 -6.36 11.61 -16.69
C VAL A 192 -5.16 12.43 -17.16
N LYS A 193 -5.13 13.74 -16.86
CA LYS A 193 -4.01 14.61 -17.24
C LYS A 193 -2.75 14.25 -16.46
N PRO A 194 -1.68 13.78 -17.12
CA PRO A 194 -0.43 13.46 -16.46
C PRO A 194 0.24 14.70 -15.86
N LEU A 195 0.99 14.51 -14.79
CA LEU A 195 1.83 15.55 -14.17
C LEU A 195 3.25 15.54 -14.70
N ARG A 196 3.65 14.49 -15.40
CA ARG A 196 5.00 14.27 -15.93
C ARG A 196 4.93 13.86 -17.39
N LEU A 197 6.01 14.16 -18.12
CA LEU A 197 6.11 13.76 -19.54
C LEU A 197 6.22 12.24 -19.72
N GLU A 198 6.83 11.56 -18.77
CA GLU A 198 6.99 10.11 -18.78
C GLU A 198 5.67 9.36 -18.64
N ASP A 199 4.64 10.01 -18.10
CA ASP A 199 3.32 9.43 -17.86
C ASP A 199 2.31 9.80 -18.99
N ASN A 200 2.78 10.01 -20.22
CA ASN A 200 1.93 10.45 -21.36
C ASN A 200 1.61 9.32 -22.35
N ALA A 201 1.70 8.08 -21.94
CA ALA A 201 1.30 6.94 -22.77
C ALA A 201 -0.14 6.49 -22.43
N ASP A 202 -0.83 5.92 -23.43
CA ASP A 202 -2.20 5.45 -23.31
C ASP A 202 -2.29 3.96 -22.93
N ASP A 203 -1.17 3.35 -22.48
CA ASP A 203 -1.22 2.01 -21.90
C ASP A 203 -1.90 2.02 -20.53
N LEU A 204 -2.58 0.92 -20.22
CA LEU A 204 -3.36 0.80 -18.98
C LEU A 204 -2.52 1.06 -17.72
N TRP A 205 -1.23 0.64 -17.72
CA TRP A 205 -0.35 0.86 -16.57
C TRP A 205 -0.06 2.34 -16.34
N THR A 206 0.21 3.08 -17.40
CA THR A 206 0.45 4.53 -17.33
C THR A 206 -0.80 5.27 -16.89
N VAL A 207 -1.96 5.00 -17.52
CA VAL A 207 -3.25 5.58 -17.14
C VAL A 207 -3.62 5.26 -15.70
N PHE A 208 -3.43 4.01 -15.27
CA PHE A 208 -3.64 3.59 -13.88
C PHE A 208 -2.81 4.45 -12.89
N ASN A 209 -1.52 4.66 -13.17
CA ASN A 209 -0.65 5.42 -12.27
C ASN A 209 -1.03 6.91 -12.20
N VAL A 210 -1.40 7.51 -13.35
CA VAL A 210 -1.88 8.91 -13.40
C VAL A 210 -3.14 9.07 -12.56
N VAL A 211 -4.12 8.19 -12.76
CA VAL A 211 -5.38 8.22 -12.01
C VAL A 211 -5.16 7.94 -10.52
N GLN A 212 -4.33 6.95 -10.17
CA GLN A 212 -3.97 6.64 -8.80
C GLN A 212 -3.37 7.85 -8.08
N GLU A 213 -2.41 8.52 -8.72
CA GLU A 213 -1.77 9.70 -8.12
C GLU A 213 -2.80 10.80 -7.81
N LYS A 214 -3.71 11.08 -8.74
CA LYS A 214 -4.79 12.05 -8.53
C LYS A 214 -5.74 11.63 -7.42
N LEU A 215 -6.11 10.36 -7.36
CA LEU A 215 -6.98 9.86 -6.31
C LEU A 215 -6.32 9.90 -4.92
N ILE A 216 -5.04 9.64 -4.80
CA ILE A 216 -4.34 9.59 -3.50
C ILE A 216 -3.84 10.97 -3.07
N ARG A 217 -3.15 11.69 -3.95
CA ARG A 217 -2.56 13.00 -3.62
C ARG A 217 -3.55 14.15 -3.69
N GLY A 218 -4.68 13.94 -4.35
CA GLY A 218 -5.69 14.97 -4.52
C GLY A 218 -5.35 15.96 -5.63
N GLY A 219 -5.85 17.19 -5.51
CA GLY A 219 -5.71 18.21 -6.54
C GLY A 219 -6.80 18.15 -7.62
N ILE A 220 -7.74 17.21 -7.53
CA ILE A 220 -8.90 17.13 -8.44
C ILE A 220 -9.85 18.27 -8.12
N LYS A 221 -10.24 19.06 -9.13
CA LYS A 221 -11.21 20.13 -8.97
C LYS A 221 -12.61 19.55 -8.76
N LEU A 222 -13.22 19.90 -7.64
CA LEU A 222 -14.56 19.45 -7.26
C LEU A 222 -15.62 20.46 -7.75
N PRO A 223 -16.88 20.04 -7.91
CA PRO A 223 -17.99 20.93 -8.28
C PRO A 223 -18.17 22.12 -7.34
N THR A 224 -17.68 22.03 -6.12
CA THR A 224 -17.67 23.10 -5.11
C THR A 224 -16.58 24.16 -5.32
N ASN A 225 -15.89 24.16 -6.45
CA ASN A 225 -14.70 24.98 -6.74
C ASN A 225 -13.51 24.77 -5.80
N ARG A 226 -13.52 23.73 -4.96
CA ARG A 226 -12.40 23.33 -4.11
C ARG A 226 -11.63 22.21 -4.77
N HIS A 227 -10.35 22.03 -4.38
CA HIS A 227 -9.58 20.87 -4.79
C HIS A 227 -9.67 19.78 -3.73
N SER A 228 -9.70 18.52 -4.17
CA SER A 228 -9.63 17.36 -3.28
C SER A 228 -8.31 17.36 -2.51
N ARG A 229 -8.38 16.99 -1.23
CA ARG A 229 -7.19 16.94 -0.34
C ARG A 229 -6.47 15.59 -0.50
N PRO A 230 -5.17 15.52 -0.20
CA PRO A 230 -4.46 14.24 -0.09
C PRO A 230 -5.13 13.29 0.92
N ILE A 231 -5.01 11.99 0.69
CA ILE A 231 -5.44 10.98 1.63
C ILE A 231 -4.29 10.71 2.59
N ASN A 232 -4.46 11.12 3.85
CA ASN A 232 -3.45 10.93 4.90
C ASN A 232 -3.68 9.64 5.71
N ASN A 233 -4.90 9.08 5.66
CA ASN A 233 -5.24 7.85 6.36
C ASN A 233 -4.90 6.65 5.49
N PHE A 234 -3.92 5.84 5.91
CA PHE A 234 -3.47 4.67 5.16
C PHE A 234 -4.55 3.59 4.98
N VAL A 235 -5.56 3.54 5.83
CA VAL A 235 -6.68 2.58 5.67
C VAL A 235 -7.49 2.94 4.43
N ASN A 236 -7.76 4.22 4.23
CA ASN A 236 -8.46 4.71 3.03
C ASN A 236 -7.56 4.60 1.79
N ASP A 237 -6.28 4.94 1.93
CA ASP A 237 -5.26 4.79 0.90
C ASP A 237 -5.21 3.34 0.39
N ASN A 238 -5.04 2.36 1.30
CA ASN A 238 -5.04 0.95 0.96
C ASN A 238 -6.35 0.51 0.29
N THR A 239 -7.49 0.97 0.78
CA THR A 239 -8.81 0.62 0.22
C THR A 239 -8.96 1.12 -1.22
N ILE A 240 -8.53 2.35 -1.49
CA ILE A 240 -8.59 2.93 -2.84
C ILE A 240 -7.64 2.18 -3.78
N ASN A 241 -6.40 1.95 -3.35
CA ASN A 241 -5.42 1.20 -4.13
C ASN A 241 -5.92 -0.19 -4.51
N THR A 242 -6.46 -0.93 -3.53
CA THR A 242 -7.04 -2.26 -3.74
C THR A 242 -8.14 -2.23 -4.82
N LYS A 243 -9.13 -1.36 -4.65
CA LYS A 243 -10.25 -1.27 -5.60
C LYS A 243 -9.82 -0.77 -6.97
N LEU A 244 -8.84 0.14 -7.03
CA LEU A 244 -8.33 0.64 -8.30
C LEU A 244 -7.57 -0.46 -9.07
N TRP A 245 -6.81 -1.30 -8.35
CA TRP A 245 -6.16 -2.47 -8.95
C TRP A 245 -7.19 -3.47 -9.49
N GLU A 246 -8.20 -3.83 -8.67
CA GLU A 246 -9.30 -4.71 -9.09
C GLU A 246 -10.06 -4.16 -10.31
N LEU A 247 -10.22 -2.84 -10.41
CA LEU A 247 -10.76 -2.19 -11.60
C LEU A 247 -9.85 -2.36 -12.81
N ALA A 248 -8.54 -2.14 -12.65
CA ALA A 248 -7.58 -2.29 -13.75
C ALA A 248 -7.49 -3.74 -14.25
N GLU A 249 -7.61 -4.73 -13.38
CA GLU A 249 -7.63 -6.15 -13.76
C GLU A 249 -8.81 -6.52 -14.68
N GLN A 250 -9.87 -5.72 -14.72
CA GLN A 250 -11.01 -5.93 -15.64
C GLN A 250 -10.70 -5.51 -17.09
N TYR A 251 -9.61 -4.79 -17.31
CA TYR A 251 -9.19 -4.29 -18.63
C TYR A 251 -8.08 -5.14 -19.29
N ILE A 252 -7.55 -6.18 -18.59
CA ILE A 252 -6.48 -7.07 -19.07
C ILE A 252 -6.91 -8.49 -19.40
#